data_4b2351b27e25b697b5f3b25a6114260a
#
_entry.id   4b2351b27e25b697b5f3b25a6114260a
#
_cell.length_a   1.000
_cell.length_b   1.000
_cell.length_c   1.000
_cell.angle_alpha   90.00
_cell.angle_beta   90.00
_cell.angle_gamma   90.00
#
_symmetry.space_group_name_H-M   'P 1'
#
loop_
_entity.id
_entity.type
_entity.pdbx_description
1 polymer ?
#
loop_
_entity_poly.entity_id
_entity_poly.type
_entity_poly.pdbx_seq_one_letter_code
_entity_poly.pdbx_strand_id
1 'polypeptide(L)'
;MMFDMGKTFRVLYHSSTSVSPEVQKGIDYDMSKFDPRNNMITVKSDRPWGDIYMIVRNQCCSVDLTHVKPGSRASLHSHNERYELFHFLDDGAFLEIDDKFYMPKAHDEYLIEPGAKHRFWTEGTDFRMLVVCFGDWKAEDQFRHEDDYGREGQTVVI
;
A
#
# COMPACT_ATOMS: atom_id res chain seq x y z
N MET A 1 1.11 -14.80 -34.32
CA MET A 1 0.16 -15.09 -33.25
C MET A 1 -0.15 -13.76 -32.58
N MET A 2 -1.25 -13.11 -32.98
CA MET A 2 -1.67 -11.81 -32.44
C MET A 2 -2.38 -12.05 -31.12
N PHE A 3 -1.88 -11.49 -30.03
CA PHE A 3 -2.59 -11.44 -28.76
C PHE A 3 -3.61 -10.31 -28.79
N ASP A 4 -4.88 -10.68 -28.73
CA ASP A 4 -6.00 -9.76 -28.59
C ASP A 4 -5.98 -9.17 -27.15
N MET A 5 -5.62 -7.88 -27.01
CA MET A 5 -5.56 -7.13 -25.76
C MET A 5 -6.90 -6.48 -25.40
N GLY A 6 -8.00 -7.03 -25.89
CA GLY A 6 -9.35 -6.49 -25.72
C GLY A 6 -10.15 -7.00 -24.51
N LYS A 7 -9.54 -7.47 -23.43
CA LYS A 7 -10.26 -7.89 -22.23
C LYS A 7 -10.23 -6.83 -21.14
N THR A 8 -11.31 -6.07 -21.08
CA THR A 8 -11.64 -5.21 -19.94
C THR A 8 -11.81 -6.10 -18.69
N PHE A 9 -10.90 -6.00 -17.73
CA PHE A 9 -11.10 -6.63 -16.42
C PHE A 9 -12.18 -5.83 -15.67
N ARG A 10 -13.39 -6.38 -15.58
CA ARG A 10 -14.39 -5.91 -14.63
C ARG A 10 -14.05 -6.50 -13.27
N VAL A 11 -13.55 -5.67 -12.38
CA VAL A 11 -13.54 -6.00 -10.94
C VAL A 11 -14.99 -5.90 -10.48
N LEU A 12 -15.64 -7.06 -10.29
CA LEU A 12 -16.97 -7.12 -9.72
C LEU A 12 -16.84 -6.96 -8.20
N TYR A 13 -16.99 -5.74 -7.71
CA TYR A 13 -17.30 -5.52 -6.31
C TYR A 13 -18.74 -6.01 -6.05
N HIS A 14 -18.88 -7.14 -5.39
CA HIS A 14 -20.14 -7.52 -4.76
C HIS A 14 -20.26 -6.78 -3.42
N SER A 15 -20.55 -5.48 -3.46
CA SER A 15 -21.16 -4.79 -2.36
C SER A 15 -22.59 -4.44 -2.75
N SER A 16 -23.54 -4.80 -1.91
CA SER A 16 -24.97 -4.48 -2.05
C SER A 16 -25.30 -3.00 -1.77
N THR A 17 -24.32 -2.12 -1.82
CA THR A 17 -24.48 -0.68 -1.70
C THR A 17 -24.24 -0.04 -3.06
N SER A 18 -25.28 0.58 -3.61
CA SER A 18 -25.18 1.38 -4.82
C SER A 18 -24.14 2.50 -4.61
N VAL A 19 -23.03 2.43 -5.30
CA VAL A 19 -22.05 3.52 -5.36
C VAL A 19 -22.77 4.73 -5.96
N SER A 20 -22.76 5.86 -5.27
CA SER A 20 -23.45 7.06 -5.75
C SER A 20 -22.81 7.54 -7.08
N PRO A 21 -23.60 8.12 -8.01
CA PRO A 21 -23.09 8.64 -9.28
C PRO A 21 -21.99 9.70 -9.13
N GLU A 22 -21.86 10.32 -7.96
CA GLU A 22 -20.82 11.32 -7.66
C GLU A 22 -19.45 10.71 -7.47
N VAL A 23 -19.35 9.49 -6.94
CA VAL A 23 -18.08 8.76 -6.82
C VAL A 23 -17.57 8.33 -8.20
N GLN A 24 -18.47 8.07 -9.13
CA GLN A 24 -18.11 7.69 -10.51
C GLN A 24 -17.56 8.86 -11.34
N LYS A 25 -17.89 10.10 -10.97
CA LYS A 25 -17.37 11.32 -11.63
C LYS A 25 -15.92 11.67 -11.24
N GLY A 26 -15.40 11.12 -10.16
CA GLY A 26 -14.02 11.38 -9.70
C GLY A 26 -12.95 10.53 -10.38
N ILE A 27 -13.33 9.58 -11.26
CA ILE A 27 -12.41 8.61 -11.87
C ILE A 27 -12.32 8.79 -13.40
N ASP A 28 -12.53 9.99 -13.91
CA ASP A 28 -12.12 10.32 -15.28
C ASP A 28 -10.61 10.61 -15.30
N TYR A 29 -9.84 9.54 -15.09
CA TYR A 29 -8.38 9.61 -15.23
C TYR A 29 -8.06 9.71 -16.72
N ASP A 30 -7.43 10.81 -17.12
CA ASP A 30 -6.97 11.01 -18.49
C ASP A 30 -5.81 10.04 -18.81
N MET A 31 -6.17 8.84 -19.27
CA MET A 31 -5.21 7.80 -19.66
C MET A 31 -4.29 8.21 -20.81
N SER A 32 -4.61 9.31 -21.54
CA SER A 32 -3.73 9.82 -22.60
C SER A 32 -2.40 10.35 -22.07
N LYS A 33 -2.36 10.70 -20.77
CA LYS A 33 -1.16 11.17 -20.07
C LYS A 33 -0.34 10.05 -19.45
N PHE A 34 -0.86 8.82 -19.47
CA PHE A 34 -0.19 7.66 -18.89
C PHE A 34 0.77 7.03 -19.89
N ASP A 35 2.06 7.22 -19.73
CA ASP A 35 3.08 6.43 -20.41
C ASP A 35 3.80 5.51 -19.40
N PRO A 36 3.43 4.22 -19.36
CA PRO A 36 4.03 3.28 -18.42
C PRO A 36 5.56 3.17 -18.58
N ARG A 37 6.11 3.47 -19.75
CA ARG A 37 7.55 3.39 -19.99
C ARG A 37 8.35 4.43 -19.21
N ASN A 38 7.72 5.57 -18.90
CA ASN A 38 8.35 6.66 -18.15
C ASN A 38 8.30 6.46 -16.63
N ASN A 39 7.48 5.51 -16.15
CA ASN A 39 7.13 5.36 -14.73
C ASN A 39 7.44 3.97 -14.17
N MET A 40 8.05 3.08 -14.95
CA MET A 40 8.46 1.73 -14.52
C MET A 40 9.90 1.70 -13.99
N ILE A 41 10.29 2.69 -13.22
CA ILE A 41 11.57 2.66 -12.53
C ILE A 41 11.32 2.10 -11.14
N THR A 42 11.67 0.83 -10.95
CA THR A 42 11.68 0.25 -9.62
C THR A 42 12.81 0.88 -8.81
N VAL A 43 12.45 1.70 -7.85
CA VAL A 43 13.41 2.29 -6.90
C VAL A 43 13.35 1.49 -5.61
N LYS A 44 14.50 0.96 -5.19
CA LYS A 44 14.64 0.30 -3.90
C LYS A 44 14.86 1.35 -2.82
N SER A 45 14.14 1.24 -1.72
CA SER A 45 14.34 2.02 -0.51
C SER A 45 14.58 1.09 0.67
N ASP A 46 15.78 1.15 1.24
CA ASP A 46 16.13 0.37 2.42
C ASP A 46 15.49 0.98 3.68
N ARG A 47 14.93 0.11 4.51
CA ARG A 47 14.33 0.45 5.81
C ARG A 47 14.97 -0.39 6.92
N PRO A 48 14.99 0.08 8.18
CA PRO A 48 15.52 -0.72 9.29
C PRO A 48 14.87 -2.09 9.41
N TRP A 49 13.57 -2.16 9.12
CA TRP A 49 12.73 -3.35 9.22
C TRP A 49 12.67 -4.19 7.92
N GLY A 50 13.17 -3.70 6.78
CA GLY A 50 13.08 -4.42 5.51
C GLY A 50 13.39 -3.55 4.32
N ASP A 51 12.81 -3.90 3.19
CA ASP A 51 12.99 -3.20 1.92
C ASP A 51 11.65 -2.85 1.30
N ILE A 52 11.57 -1.69 0.63
CA ILE A 52 10.43 -1.28 -0.21
C ILE A 52 10.93 -1.16 -1.64
N TYR A 53 10.25 -1.80 -2.56
CA TYR A 53 10.44 -1.64 -3.99
C TYR A 53 9.28 -0.85 -4.56
N MET A 54 9.49 0.43 -4.84
CA MET A 54 8.50 1.32 -5.44
C MET A 54 8.30 0.95 -6.90
N ILE A 55 7.15 0.38 -7.25
CA ILE A 55 6.85 -0.10 -8.60
C ILE A 55 6.14 0.98 -9.42
N VAL A 56 5.15 1.65 -8.82
CA VAL A 56 4.37 2.73 -9.44
C VAL A 56 4.22 3.87 -8.44
N ARG A 57 4.29 5.12 -8.90
CA ARG A 57 4.04 6.32 -8.08
C ARG A 57 3.12 7.28 -8.78
N ASN A 58 2.11 7.75 -8.02
CA ASN A 58 1.26 8.90 -8.37
C ASN A 58 0.72 8.88 -9.80
N GLN A 59 0.25 7.72 -10.22
CA GLN A 59 -0.54 7.54 -11.43
C GLN A 59 -2.02 7.40 -11.01
N CYS A 60 -2.72 6.34 -11.42
CA CYS A 60 -4.02 6.01 -10.84
C CYS A 60 -3.90 5.50 -9.39
N CYS A 61 -2.74 4.97 -9.02
CA CYS A 61 -2.35 4.52 -7.68
C CYS A 61 -0.83 4.54 -7.55
N SER A 62 -0.33 4.33 -6.32
CA SER A 62 1.07 3.94 -6.08
C SER A 62 1.09 2.47 -5.66
N VAL A 63 2.09 1.72 -6.11
CA VAL A 63 2.24 0.30 -5.78
C VAL A 63 3.64 0.03 -5.28
N ASP A 64 3.74 -0.54 -4.09
CA ASP A 64 4.99 -0.97 -3.47
C ASP A 64 4.99 -2.47 -3.23
N LEU A 65 6.09 -3.12 -3.55
CA LEU A 65 6.40 -4.44 -3.00
C LEU A 65 7.23 -4.23 -1.73
N THR A 66 6.65 -4.60 -0.62
CA THR A 66 7.27 -4.48 0.70
C THR A 66 7.78 -5.83 1.17
N HIS A 67 9.04 -5.89 1.58
CA HIS A 67 9.66 -7.07 2.18
C HIS A 67 10.07 -6.73 3.62
N VAL A 68 9.58 -7.49 4.57
CA VAL A 68 9.84 -7.31 6.01
C VAL A 68 10.78 -8.40 6.49
N LYS A 69 11.89 -7.99 7.11
CA LYS A 69 12.91 -8.92 7.65
C LYS A 69 12.42 -9.64 8.90
N PRO A 70 12.91 -10.86 9.19
CA PRO A 70 12.57 -11.59 10.39
C PRO A 70 12.78 -10.75 11.66
N GLY A 71 11.82 -10.82 12.60
CA GLY A 71 11.90 -10.13 13.89
C GLY A 71 11.84 -8.61 13.80
N SER A 72 11.38 -8.04 12.67
CA SER A 72 11.33 -6.60 12.45
C SER A 72 9.91 -6.06 12.48
N ARG A 73 9.77 -4.79 12.90
CA ARG A 73 8.49 -4.11 13.06
C ARG A 73 8.52 -2.74 12.38
N ALA A 74 7.49 -2.43 11.60
CA ALA A 74 7.28 -1.07 11.09
C ALA A 74 6.83 -0.13 12.22
N SER A 75 6.99 1.18 12.04
CA SER A 75 6.43 2.18 12.96
C SER A 75 4.91 2.08 13.03
N LEU A 76 4.30 2.37 14.18
CA LEU A 76 2.89 2.68 14.23
C LEU A 76 2.69 4.07 13.63
N HIS A 77 1.96 4.16 12.53
CA HIS A 77 1.77 5.41 11.81
C HIS A 77 0.37 5.53 11.20
N SER A 78 0.04 6.70 10.72
CA SER A 78 -1.19 6.98 9.99
C SER A 78 -0.93 7.90 8.81
N HIS A 79 -1.89 7.95 7.89
CA HIS A 79 -1.94 8.85 6.74
C HIS A 79 -3.28 9.58 6.72
N ASN A 80 -3.30 10.86 6.36
CA ASN A 80 -4.53 11.63 6.33
C ASN A 80 -5.17 11.73 4.94
N GLU A 81 -4.37 11.57 3.88
CA GLU A 81 -4.80 11.88 2.51
C GLU A 81 -4.92 10.65 1.60
N ARG A 82 -4.57 9.46 2.08
CA ARG A 82 -4.61 8.25 1.24
C ARG A 82 -5.18 7.04 1.96
N TYR A 83 -5.75 6.14 1.16
CA TYR A 83 -6.04 4.76 1.56
C TYR A 83 -4.84 3.88 1.22
N GLU A 84 -4.61 2.83 1.99
CA GLU A 84 -3.65 1.78 1.67
C GLU A 84 -4.33 0.41 1.67
N LEU A 85 -4.21 -0.32 0.57
CA LEU A 85 -4.60 -1.72 0.51
C LEU A 85 -3.35 -2.57 0.71
N PHE A 86 -3.34 -3.37 1.77
CA PHE A 86 -2.32 -4.37 2.02
C PHE A 86 -2.79 -5.71 1.46
N HIS A 87 -2.06 -6.24 0.48
CA HIS A 87 -2.26 -7.58 -0.05
C HIS A 87 -1.06 -8.44 0.33
N PHE A 88 -1.25 -9.37 1.27
CA PHE A 88 -0.18 -10.22 1.78
C PHE A 88 0.15 -11.32 0.79
N LEU A 89 1.45 -11.49 0.48
CA LEU A 89 1.93 -12.52 -0.43
C LEU A 89 2.39 -13.79 0.30
N ASP A 90 2.76 -13.65 1.56
CA ASP A 90 3.28 -14.72 2.40
C ASP A 90 2.54 -14.76 3.75
N ASP A 91 2.60 -15.90 4.43
CA ASP A 91 2.18 -16.08 5.83
C ASP A 91 3.23 -15.48 6.79
N GLY A 92 2.89 -15.38 8.08
CA GLY A 92 3.83 -15.01 9.15
C GLY A 92 3.82 -13.54 9.54
N ALA A 93 2.98 -12.74 8.90
CA ALA A 93 2.76 -11.36 9.27
C ALA A 93 1.83 -11.24 10.48
N PHE A 94 2.06 -10.18 11.25
CA PHE A 94 1.12 -9.59 12.19
C PHE A 94 0.77 -8.19 11.71
N LEU A 95 -0.47 -7.77 11.96
CA LEU A 95 -0.99 -6.47 11.55
C LEU A 95 -1.80 -5.86 12.68
N GLU A 96 -1.58 -4.60 12.97
CA GLU A 96 -2.38 -3.78 13.88
C GLU A 96 -3.06 -2.66 13.09
N ILE A 97 -4.36 -2.48 13.30
CA ILE A 97 -5.16 -1.37 12.78
C ILE A 97 -6.07 -0.88 13.91
N ASP A 98 -5.89 0.36 14.36
CA ASP A 98 -6.70 1.00 15.40
C ASP A 98 -6.90 0.10 16.64
N ASP A 99 -5.78 -0.33 17.25
CA ASP A 99 -5.72 -1.20 18.44
C ASP A 99 -6.31 -2.62 18.23
N LYS A 100 -6.64 -3.00 16.99
CA LYS A 100 -7.06 -4.36 16.64
C LYS A 100 -5.91 -5.12 16.00
N PHE A 101 -5.75 -6.38 16.42
CA PHE A 101 -4.65 -7.24 15.98
C PHE A 101 -5.14 -8.36 15.07
N TYR A 102 -4.39 -8.58 13.99
CA TYR A 102 -4.68 -9.58 12.98
C TYR A 102 -3.43 -10.42 12.70
N MET A 103 -3.64 -11.63 12.19
CA MET A 103 -2.61 -12.55 11.70
C MET A 103 -2.89 -12.89 10.24
N PRO A 104 -2.55 -11.99 9.31
CA PRO A 104 -2.80 -12.19 7.89
C PRO A 104 -2.19 -13.49 7.37
N LYS A 105 -2.89 -14.11 6.42
CA LYS A 105 -2.42 -15.21 5.61
C LYS A 105 -2.10 -14.75 4.20
N ALA A 106 -1.35 -15.54 3.46
CA ALA A 106 -1.14 -15.30 2.04
C ALA A 106 -2.48 -15.11 1.32
N HIS A 107 -2.57 -14.05 0.52
CA HIS A 107 -3.75 -13.57 -0.22
C HIS A 107 -4.83 -12.86 0.62
N ASP A 108 -4.64 -12.68 1.92
CA ASP A 108 -5.50 -11.79 2.70
C ASP A 108 -5.28 -10.33 2.30
N GLU A 109 -6.37 -9.55 2.37
CA GLU A 109 -6.37 -8.13 2.05
C GLU A 109 -6.96 -7.31 3.19
N TYR A 110 -6.32 -6.17 3.49
CA TYR A 110 -6.77 -5.21 4.49
C TYR A 110 -6.73 -3.81 3.91
N LEU A 111 -7.86 -3.11 3.96
CA LEU A 111 -7.95 -1.71 3.57
C LEU A 111 -7.73 -0.84 4.81
N ILE A 112 -6.73 0.03 4.73
CA ILE A 112 -6.40 1.03 5.73
C ILE A 112 -7.00 2.36 5.28
N GLU A 113 -7.91 2.89 6.06
CA GLU A 113 -8.56 4.18 5.79
C GLU A 113 -7.68 5.36 6.22
N PRO A 114 -7.86 6.55 5.62
CA PRO A 114 -7.20 7.75 6.11
C PRO A 114 -7.47 7.98 7.60
N GLY A 115 -6.41 8.32 8.35
CA GLY A 115 -6.44 8.52 9.80
C GLY A 115 -6.26 7.25 10.63
N ALA A 116 -6.49 6.07 10.08
CA ALA A 116 -6.33 4.81 10.82
C ALA A 116 -4.84 4.57 11.18
N LYS A 117 -4.58 4.34 12.45
CA LYS A 117 -3.23 3.99 12.93
C LYS A 117 -2.95 2.54 12.62
N HIS A 118 -1.82 2.27 11.98
CA HIS A 118 -1.48 0.91 11.58
C HIS A 118 0.01 0.64 11.63
N ARG A 119 0.35 -0.63 11.81
CA ARG A 119 1.70 -1.19 11.66
C ARG A 119 1.64 -2.66 11.34
N PHE A 120 2.71 -3.18 10.76
CA PHE A 120 2.93 -4.60 10.53
C PHE A 120 4.28 -5.03 11.11
N TRP A 121 4.39 -6.32 11.46
CA TRP A 121 5.63 -6.91 11.95
C TRP A 121 5.67 -8.41 11.72
N THR A 122 6.79 -9.01 12.02
CA THR A 122 6.96 -10.46 12.09
C THR A 122 7.90 -10.85 13.23
N GLU A 123 7.69 -12.03 13.81
CA GLU A 123 8.50 -12.51 14.93
C GLU A 123 9.69 -13.37 14.47
N GLY A 124 9.51 -14.24 13.48
CA GLY A 124 10.53 -15.22 13.14
C GLY A 124 10.79 -15.47 11.66
N THR A 125 9.85 -15.15 10.78
CA THR A 125 9.99 -15.36 9.33
C THR A 125 9.88 -14.03 8.60
N ASP A 126 10.53 -13.89 7.46
CA ASP A 126 10.24 -12.78 6.56
C ASP A 126 8.89 -12.95 5.88
N PHE A 127 8.32 -11.86 5.42
CA PHE A 127 7.14 -11.87 4.57
C PHE A 127 7.18 -10.71 3.57
N ARG A 128 6.39 -10.86 2.51
CA ARG A 128 6.19 -9.83 1.48
C ARG A 128 4.71 -9.47 1.39
N MET A 129 4.46 -8.24 1.02
CA MET A 129 3.12 -7.76 0.69
C MET A 129 3.19 -6.70 -0.39
N LEU A 130 2.11 -6.54 -1.15
CA LEU A 130 1.88 -5.37 -1.96
C LEU A 130 1.14 -4.32 -1.12
N VAL A 131 1.62 -3.10 -1.19
CA VAL A 131 0.93 -1.92 -0.64
C VAL A 131 0.46 -1.09 -1.81
N VAL A 132 -0.85 -0.98 -1.98
CA VAL A 132 -1.48 -0.16 -3.03
C VAL A 132 -2.06 1.07 -2.38
N CYS A 133 -1.52 2.24 -2.69
CA CYS A 133 -1.99 3.51 -2.17
C CYS A 133 -2.93 4.17 -3.17
N PHE A 134 -4.11 4.53 -2.74
CA PHE A 134 -5.08 5.32 -3.50
C PHE A 134 -5.10 6.74 -2.94
N GLY A 135 -4.85 7.72 -3.80
CA GLY A 135 -4.59 9.10 -3.46
C GLY A 135 -3.13 9.49 -3.74
N ASP A 136 -2.80 10.75 -3.49
CA ASP A 136 -1.44 11.24 -3.71
C ASP A 136 -0.49 10.67 -2.64
N TRP A 137 0.50 9.92 -3.10
CA TRP A 137 1.57 9.49 -2.21
C TRP A 137 2.51 10.67 -1.93
N LYS A 138 2.63 11.05 -0.66
CA LYS A 138 3.53 12.10 -0.17
C LYS A 138 4.26 11.60 1.06
N ALA A 139 5.55 11.88 1.15
CA ALA A 139 6.36 11.50 2.30
C ALA A 139 5.90 12.20 3.59
N GLU A 140 5.43 13.43 3.45
CA GLU A 140 4.94 14.30 4.53
C GLU A 140 3.61 13.81 5.12
N ASP A 141 2.85 12.99 4.38
CA ASP A 141 1.59 12.38 4.84
C ASP A 141 1.83 11.09 5.64
N GLN A 142 2.95 10.97 6.33
CA GLN A 142 3.22 9.87 7.24
C GLN A 142 3.47 10.39 8.67
N PHE A 143 2.49 10.18 9.54
CA PHE A 143 2.53 10.60 10.94
C PHE A 143 2.89 9.40 11.82
N ARG A 144 4.11 9.37 12.39
CA ARG A 144 4.57 8.30 13.26
C ARG A 144 4.14 8.57 14.69
N HIS A 145 3.49 7.57 15.29
CA HIS A 145 3.02 7.58 16.68
C HIS A 145 3.97 6.82 17.59
N GLU A 146 4.54 5.70 17.09
CA GLU A 146 5.55 4.90 17.77
C GLU A 146 6.59 4.40 16.76
N ASP A 147 7.86 4.40 17.11
CA ASP A 147 8.93 3.93 16.24
C ASP A 147 10.11 3.34 17.01
N ASP A 148 10.46 2.09 16.73
CA ASP A 148 11.57 1.41 17.40
C ASP A 148 12.95 1.89 16.94
N TYR A 149 13.02 2.74 15.93
CA TYR A 149 14.26 3.18 15.27
C TYR A 149 14.55 4.66 15.48
N GLY A 150 13.80 5.35 16.35
CA GLY A 150 14.03 6.76 16.70
C GLY A 150 13.75 7.75 15.59
N ARG A 151 12.79 7.44 14.69
CA ARG A 151 12.41 8.29 13.56
C ARG A 151 11.13 9.10 13.78
N GLU A 152 10.64 9.16 15.05
CA GLU A 152 9.48 9.99 15.39
C GLU A 152 9.78 11.45 15.03
N GLY A 153 8.80 12.11 14.40
CA GLY A 153 8.93 13.49 13.94
C GLY A 153 9.84 13.70 12.72
N GLN A 154 10.40 12.64 12.15
CA GLN A 154 11.19 12.75 10.91
C GLN A 154 10.30 12.51 9.68
N THR A 155 10.43 13.40 8.70
CA THR A 155 9.84 13.19 7.38
C THR A 155 10.54 12.03 6.66
N VAL A 156 9.78 11.24 5.91
CA VAL A 156 10.35 10.18 5.07
C VAL A 156 11.14 10.84 3.93
N VAL A 157 12.44 10.61 3.88
CA VAL A 157 13.28 10.98 2.74
C VAL A 157 13.42 9.76 1.83
N ILE A 158 13.10 9.90 0.55
CA ILE A 158 13.24 8.87 -0.49
C ILE A 158 14.31 9.30 -1.48
#